data_c84835a87942d14dfe5801668c0df4d6
#
_entry.id   c84835a87942d14dfe5801668c0df4d6
#
_cell.length_a   1.000
_cell.length_b   1.000
_cell.length_c   1.000
_cell.angle_alpha   90.00
_cell.angle_beta   90.00
_cell.angle_gamma   90.00
#
_symmetry.space_group_name_H-M   'P 1'
#
loop_
_entity.id
_entity.type
_entity.pdbx_description
1 polymer ?
#
loop_
_entity_poly.entity_id
_entity_poly.type
_entity_poly.pdbx_seq_one_letter_code
_entity_poly.pdbx_strand_id
1 'polypeptide(L)'
;MENTIVEIVKSIIALLVIVDPVGALPFVASLTRNLEHEERKRVVDRSVLVGTVLLLVFSIGGHSVLSTLGISVASFTVAGGLLLLILAFRILIHGGEGWQAKTSSSGVFPLAFPLLAGPGAITTVIFSINSLGIPYSIIPVMTVMAVTWVILRSLDKLLTVIGEDGADAVARIMSVFIAAIAIQYVVAGVVESATLLRFYQNDERLTPA
;
A
#
# COMPACT_ATOMS: atom_id res chain seq x y z
N MET A 1 -9.70 -5.22 28.06
CA MET A 1 -9.29 -6.34 27.19
C MET A 1 -10.27 -6.55 26.02
N GLU A 2 -11.57 -6.59 26.28
CA GLU A 2 -12.59 -6.76 25.21
C GLU A 2 -12.50 -5.68 24.13
N ASN A 3 -12.44 -4.41 24.51
CA ASN A 3 -12.27 -3.30 23.58
C ASN A 3 -10.97 -3.37 22.76
N THR A 4 -9.87 -3.82 23.36
CA THR A 4 -8.58 -3.93 22.67
C THR A 4 -8.62 -5.01 21.57
N ILE A 5 -9.25 -6.16 21.84
CA ILE A 5 -9.42 -7.23 20.85
C ILE A 5 -10.26 -6.74 19.66
N VAL A 6 -11.36 -6.03 19.95
CA VAL A 6 -12.22 -5.47 18.89
C VAL A 6 -11.44 -4.46 18.01
N GLU A 7 -10.64 -3.59 18.62
CA GLU A 7 -9.83 -2.63 17.84
C GLU A 7 -8.71 -3.31 17.03
N ILE A 8 -8.08 -4.38 17.55
CA ILE A 8 -7.13 -5.20 16.79
C ILE A 8 -7.81 -5.81 15.56
N VAL A 9 -8.98 -6.41 15.73
CA VAL A 9 -9.73 -7.04 14.62
C VAL A 9 -10.13 -5.99 13.58
N LYS A 10 -10.65 -4.84 13.99
CA LYS A 10 -10.95 -3.73 13.09
C LYS A 10 -9.72 -3.28 12.29
N SER A 11 -8.58 -3.13 12.95
CA SER A 11 -7.32 -2.73 12.32
C SER A 11 -6.82 -3.79 11.33
N ILE A 12 -6.97 -5.09 11.64
CA ILE A 12 -6.64 -6.18 10.72
C ILE A 12 -7.53 -6.11 9.48
N ILE A 13 -8.85 -5.96 9.66
CA ILE A 13 -9.79 -5.89 8.52
C ILE A 13 -9.51 -4.66 7.66
N ALA A 14 -9.35 -3.47 8.27
CA ALA A 14 -9.06 -2.25 7.55
C ALA A 14 -7.75 -2.36 6.75
N LEU A 15 -6.68 -2.85 7.38
CA LEU A 15 -5.39 -3.00 6.74
C LEU A 15 -5.42 -4.07 5.64
N LEU A 16 -6.14 -5.18 5.84
CA LEU A 16 -6.30 -6.24 4.84
C LEU A 16 -7.03 -5.73 3.58
N VAL A 17 -8.08 -4.94 3.77
CA VAL A 17 -8.83 -4.32 2.66
C VAL A 17 -7.96 -3.34 1.89
N ILE A 18 -7.13 -2.54 2.58
CA ILE A 18 -6.29 -1.51 1.96
C ILE A 18 -5.08 -2.12 1.26
N VAL A 19 -4.43 -3.12 1.85
CA VAL A 19 -3.30 -3.84 1.24
C VAL A 19 -3.77 -4.66 0.04
N ASP A 20 -5.02 -5.16 0.08
CA ASP A 20 -5.69 -5.92 -0.99
C ASP A 20 -4.77 -6.96 -1.65
N PRO A 21 -4.34 -7.99 -0.92
CA PRO A 21 -3.40 -8.97 -1.48
C PRO A 21 -3.96 -9.77 -2.65
N VAL A 22 -5.28 -9.89 -2.76
CA VAL A 22 -5.93 -10.59 -3.88
C VAL A 22 -5.90 -9.72 -5.13
N GLY A 23 -6.25 -8.44 -5.01
CA GLY A 23 -6.14 -7.46 -6.09
C GLY A 23 -4.70 -7.22 -6.55
N ALA A 24 -3.71 -7.45 -5.67
CA ALA A 24 -2.30 -7.36 -6.02
C ALA A 24 -1.81 -8.54 -6.88
N LEU A 25 -2.46 -9.72 -6.86
CA LEU A 25 -2.01 -10.92 -7.59
C LEU A 25 -1.78 -10.69 -9.08
N PRO A 26 -2.73 -10.11 -9.85
CA PRO A 26 -2.53 -9.88 -11.28
C PRO A 26 -1.39 -8.89 -11.55
N PHE A 27 -1.21 -7.91 -10.68
CA PHE A 27 -0.09 -6.96 -10.78
C PHE A 27 1.25 -7.66 -10.57
N VAL A 28 1.37 -8.50 -9.54
CA VAL A 28 2.58 -9.29 -9.27
C VAL A 28 2.87 -10.24 -10.44
N ALA A 29 1.84 -10.89 -11.00
CA ALA A 29 1.94 -11.74 -12.17
C ALA A 29 2.56 -11.00 -13.36
N SER A 30 2.02 -9.82 -13.68
CA SER A 30 2.49 -8.97 -14.77
C SER A 30 3.94 -8.49 -14.54
N LEU A 31 4.25 -8.02 -13.33
CA LEU A 31 5.58 -7.54 -12.96
C LEU A 31 6.66 -8.63 -13.05
N THR A 32 6.30 -9.87 -12.72
CA THR A 32 7.23 -10.99 -12.62
C THR A 32 7.13 -11.99 -13.80
N ARG A 33 6.44 -11.61 -14.88
CA ARG A 33 6.15 -12.47 -16.03
C ARG A 33 7.41 -13.12 -16.61
N ASN A 34 8.50 -12.35 -16.75
CA ASN A 34 9.74 -12.78 -17.36
C ASN A 34 10.73 -13.43 -16.38
N LEU A 35 10.33 -13.60 -15.12
CA LEU A 35 11.17 -14.21 -14.10
C LEU A 35 10.87 -15.70 -13.97
N GLU A 36 11.91 -16.48 -13.74
CA GLU A 36 11.77 -17.88 -13.38
C GLU A 36 11.03 -18.03 -12.04
N HIS A 37 10.42 -19.19 -11.82
CA HIS A 37 9.64 -19.50 -10.64
C HIS A 37 10.33 -19.15 -9.31
N GLU A 38 11.62 -19.51 -9.17
CA GLU A 38 12.39 -19.22 -7.96
C GLU A 38 12.74 -17.72 -7.81
N GLU A 39 12.95 -17.02 -8.92
CA GLU A 39 13.18 -15.57 -8.90
C GLU A 39 11.90 -14.82 -8.55
N ARG A 40 10.76 -15.24 -9.08
CA ARG A 40 9.43 -14.71 -8.73
C ARG A 40 9.17 -14.83 -7.23
N LYS A 41 9.40 -15.99 -6.64
CA LYS A 41 9.28 -16.20 -5.19
C LYS A 41 10.17 -15.25 -4.40
N ARG A 42 11.42 -15.06 -4.83
CA ARG A 42 12.35 -14.12 -4.18
C ARG A 42 11.86 -12.68 -4.25
N VAL A 43 11.26 -12.26 -5.36
CA VAL A 43 10.64 -10.93 -5.48
C VAL A 43 9.51 -10.79 -4.48
N VAL A 44 8.59 -11.74 -4.41
CA VAL A 44 7.47 -11.74 -3.46
C VAL A 44 7.98 -11.70 -2.02
N ASP A 45 8.88 -12.61 -1.65
CA ASP A 45 9.39 -12.70 -0.28
C ASP A 45 10.07 -11.40 0.15
N ARG A 46 10.92 -10.83 -0.70
CA ARG A 46 11.62 -9.56 -0.42
C ARG A 46 10.65 -8.37 -0.37
N SER A 47 9.67 -8.34 -1.27
CA SER A 47 8.70 -7.24 -1.30
C SER A 47 7.82 -7.24 -0.08
N VAL A 48 7.33 -8.40 0.35
CA VAL A 48 6.56 -8.53 1.58
C VAL A 48 7.41 -8.17 2.79
N LEU A 49 8.67 -8.62 2.84
CA LEU A 49 9.59 -8.26 3.93
C LEU A 49 9.81 -6.76 3.99
N VAL A 50 10.15 -6.12 2.87
CA VAL A 50 10.38 -4.65 2.80
C VAL A 50 9.11 -3.89 3.15
N GLY A 51 7.95 -4.30 2.61
CA GLY A 51 6.66 -3.71 2.94
C GLY A 51 6.32 -3.85 4.42
N THR A 52 6.59 -5.03 5.02
CA THR A 52 6.41 -5.25 6.46
C THR A 52 7.28 -4.31 7.29
N VAL A 53 8.58 -4.22 6.95
CA VAL A 53 9.51 -3.32 7.65
C VAL A 53 9.05 -1.86 7.53
N LEU A 54 8.64 -1.42 6.34
CA LEU A 54 8.10 -0.08 6.15
C LEU A 54 6.86 0.17 7.03
N LEU A 55 5.88 -0.73 7.02
CA LEU A 55 4.68 -0.59 7.83
C LEU A 55 5.00 -0.58 9.33
N LEU A 56 5.94 -1.40 9.79
CA LEU A 56 6.38 -1.41 11.20
C LEU A 56 7.10 -0.10 11.58
N VAL A 57 7.97 0.42 10.73
CA VAL A 57 8.64 1.70 10.95
C VAL A 57 7.62 2.83 11.07
N PHE A 58 6.65 2.88 10.15
CA PHE A 58 5.59 3.88 10.19
C PHE A 58 4.57 3.62 11.33
N SER A 59 4.38 2.37 11.72
CA SER A 59 3.56 2.02 12.88
C SER A 59 4.17 2.52 14.19
N ILE A 60 5.48 2.56 14.33
CA ILE A 60 6.16 2.96 15.58
C ILE A 60 6.46 4.46 15.61
N GLY A 61 6.87 5.02 14.48
CA GLY A 61 7.38 6.38 14.41
C GLY A 61 6.84 7.23 13.27
N GLY A 62 5.83 6.77 12.53
CA GLY A 62 5.39 7.40 11.28
C GLY A 62 4.98 8.86 11.44
N HIS A 63 4.24 9.18 12.47
CA HIS A 63 3.88 10.57 12.78
C HIS A 63 5.13 11.42 13.07
N SER A 64 6.06 10.91 13.87
CA SER A 64 7.29 11.63 14.23
C SER A 64 8.22 11.81 13.03
N VAL A 65 8.35 10.79 12.18
CA VAL A 65 9.15 10.86 10.96
C VAL A 65 8.60 11.93 10.01
N LEU A 66 7.30 11.90 9.73
CA LEU A 66 6.67 12.87 8.83
C LEU A 66 6.73 14.28 9.40
N SER A 67 6.46 14.46 10.70
CA SER A 67 6.49 15.77 11.36
C SER A 67 7.91 16.37 11.40
N THR A 68 8.93 15.55 11.64
CA THR A 68 10.34 16.00 11.61
C THR A 68 10.75 16.50 10.22
N LEU A 69 10.19 15.89 9.17
CA LEU A 69 10.41 16.33 7.79
C LEU A 69 9.49 17.48 7.36
N GLY A 70 8.59 17.94 8.23
CA GLY A 70 7.59 18.95 7.89
C GLY A 70 6.53 18.48 6.89
N ILE A 71 6.34 17.15 6.77
CA ILE A 71 5.41 16.55 5.83
C ILE A 71 4.12 16.17 6.57
N SER A 72 2.98 16.68 6.11
CA SER A 72 1.68 16.23 6.64
C SER A 72 1.32 14.84 6.11
N VAL A 73 0.53 14.09 6.88
CA VAL A 73 -0.03 12.80 6.43
C VAL A 73 -0.85 13.00 5.15
N ALA A 74 -1.59 14.09 5.05
CA ALA A 74 -2.35 14.47 3.87
C ALA A 74 -1.47 14.64 2.63
N SER A 75 -0.36 15.39 2.74
CA SER A 75 0.60 15.55 1.64
C SER A 75 1.26 14.23 1.24
N PHE A 76 1.58 13.38 2.21
CA PHE A 76 2.13 12.06 1.98
C PHE A 76 1.12 11.15 1.23
N THR A 77 -0.17 11.24 1.59
CA THR A 77 -1.25 10.50 0.93
C THR A 77 -1.43 10.94 -0.53
N VAL A 78 -1.36 12.25 -0.81
CA VAL A 78 -1.39 12.78 -2.19
C VAL A 78 -0.21 12.24 -3.01
N ALA A 79 1.01 12.35 -2.48
CA ALA A 79 2.22 11.91 -3.18
C ALA A 79 2.18 10.41 -3.50
N GLY A 80 1.76 9.59 -2.55
CA GLY A 80 1.62 8.16 -2.75
C GLY A 80 0.49 7.79 -3.72
N GLY A 81 -0.63 8.53 -3.71
CA GLY A 81 -1.69 8.38 -4.70
C GLY A 81 -1.18 8.68 -6.11
N LEU A 82 -0.38 9.74 -6.30
CA LEU A 82 0.24 10.04 -7.59
C LEU A 82 1.20 8.95 -8.06
N LEU A 83 2.01 8.38 -7.16
CA LEU A 83 2.89 7.26 -7.49
C LEU A 83 2.11 6.01 -7.93
N LEU A 84 1.01 5.68 -7.23
CA LEU A 84 0.11 4.59 -7.61
C LEU A 84 -0.55 4.85 -8.96
N LEU A 85 -0.93 6.08 -9.25
CA LEU A 85 -1.54 6.47 -10.52
C LEU A 85 -0.57 6.27 -11.69
N ILE A 86 0.68 6.70 -11.53
CA ILE A 86 1.74 6.47 -12.52
C ILE A 86 1.96 4.97 -12.75
N LEU A 87 1.95 4.18 -11.67
CA LEU A 87 2.07 2.74 -11.74
C LEU A 87 0.92 2.11 -12.51
N ALA A 88 -0.32 2.49 -12.19
CA ALA A 88 -1.53 2.01 -12.87
C ALA A 88 -1.51 2.31 -14.36
N PHE A 89 -1.14 3.53 -14.77
CA PHE A 89 -1.02 3.89 -16.17
C PHE A 89 0.06 3.08 -16.90
N ARG A 90 1.18 2.81 -16.26
CA ARG A 90 2.23 1.97 -16.86
C ARG A 90 1.74 0.56 -17.13
N ILE A 91 1.01 -0.05 -16.20
CA ILE A 91 0.45 -1.39 -16.39
C ILE A 91 -0.59 -1.37 -17.51
N LEU A 92 -1.47 -0.36 -17.53
CA LEU A 92 -2.52 -0.25 -18.54
C LEU A 92 -1.96 -0.16 -19.96
N ILE A 93 -0.96 0.69 -20.17
CA ILE A 93 -0.41 1.00 -21.50
C ILE A 93 0.55 -0.09 -21.99
N HIS A 94 1.45 -0.53 -21.14
CA HIS A 94 2.54 -1.43 -21.52
C HIS A 94 2.31 -2.89 -21.09
N GLY A 95 1.24 -3.17 -20.33
CA GLY A 95 1.07 -4.47 -19.67
C GLY A 95 2.25 -4.77 -18.76
N GLY A 96 2.61 -6.06 -18.64
CA GLY A 96 3.82 -6.48 -17.93
C GLY A 96 5.14 -6.07 -18.59
N GLU A 97 5.12 -5.70 -19.86
CA GLU A 97 6.34 -5.37 -20.61
C GLU A 97 6.99 -4.04 -20.18
N GLY A 98 6.19 -3.08 -19.72
CA GLY A 98 6.67 -1.74 -19.36
C GLY A 98 7.48 -1.66 -18.07
N TRP A 99 7.40 -2.69 -17.23
CA TRP A 99 8.15 -2.80 -15.96
C TRP A 99 8.76 -4.20 -15.82
N GLN A 100 9.42 -4.67 -16.84
CA GLN A 100 10.14 -5.93 -16.78
C GLN A 100 11.20 -5.82 -15.69
N ALA A 101 10.99 -6.55 -14.61
CA ALA A 101 12.05 -6.78 -13.66
C ALA A 101 13.15 -7.54 -14.38
N LYS A 102 14.16 -6.82 -14.87
CA LYS A 102 15.34 -7.43 -15.52
C LYS A 102 16.13 -8.30 -14.52
N THR A 103 15.89 -8.10 -13.23
CA THR A 103 16.49 -8.83 -12.12
C THR A 103 15.51 -8.87 -10.94
N SER A 104 15.63 -9.86 -10.08
CA SER A 104 14.83 -9.99 -8.87
C SER A 104 14.85 -8.74 -7.95
N SER A 105 15.88 -7.91 -8.04
CA SER A 105 15.99 -6.67 -7.25
C SER A 105 15.12 -5.53 -7.80
N SER A 106 14.90 -5.45 -9.12
CA SER A 106 14.13 -4.36 -9.73
C SER A 106 12.61 -4.48 -9.55
N GLY A 107 12.10 -5.67 -9.26
CA GLY A 107 10.68 -5.91 -8.99
C GLY A 107 10.25 -5.64 -7.54
N VAL A 108 11.20 -5.60 -6.60
CA VAL A 108 10.90 -5.48 -5.17
C VAL A 108 10.31 -4.11 -4.82
N PHE A 109 10.90 -3.02 -5.33
CA PHE A 109 10.47 -1.67 -4.96
C PHE A 109 9.01 -1.37 -5.34
N PRO A 110 8.58 -1.53 -6.61
CA PRO A 110 7.20 -1.16 -6.97
C PRO A 110 6.14 -2.03 -6.27
N LEU A 111 6.49 -3.24 -5.88
CA LEU A 111 5.60 -4.12 -5.15
C LEU A 111 5.57 -3.77 -3.65
N ALA A 112 6.74 -3.56 -3.01
CA ALA A 112 6.81 -3.21 -1.61
C ALA A 112 6.21 -1.83 -1.33
N PHE A 113 6.57 -0.85 -2.16
CA PHE A 113 6.07 0.53 -2.13
C PHE A 113 5.93 1.04 -3.57
N PRO A 114 4.81 1.66 -3.96
CA PRO A 114 3.68 2.10 -3.14
C PRO A 114 2.52 1.09 -3.01
N LEU A 115 2.67 -0.17 -3.47
CA LEU A 115 1.56 -1.11 -3.52
C LEU A 115 1.22 -1.71 -2.14
N LEU A 116 2.09 -2.56 -1.58
CA LEU A 116 1.80 -3.25 -0.31
C LEU A 116 1.85 -2.28 0.89
N ALA A 117 2.91 -1.50 1.01
CA ALA A 117 3.04 -0.45 2.01
C ALA A 117 2.71 0.91 1.41
N GLY A 118 1.56 1.01 0.75
CA GLY A 118 1.09 2.26 0.16
C GLY A 118 0.66 3.29 1.20
N PRO A 119 0.38 4.54 0.76
CA PRO A 119 0.03 5.63 1.67
C PRO A 119 -1.21 5.31 2.52
N GLY A 120 -2.20 4.59 1.95
CA GLY A 120 -3.37 4.14 2.71
C GLY A 120 -3.02 3.16 3.81
N ALA A 121 -2.14 2.16 3.54
CA ALA A 121 -1.68 1.22 4.54
C ALA A 121 -0.86 1.92 5.64
N ILE A 122 0.04 2.83 5.24
CA ILE A 122 0.84 3.64 6.18
C ILE A 122 -0.06 4.52 7.05
N THR A 123 -1.03 5.21 6.47
CA THR A 123 -2.00 6.02 7.22
C THR A 123 -2.78 5.17 8.21
N THR A 124 -3.24 3.99 7.79
CA THR A 124 -3.98 3.06 8.65
C THR A 124 -3.15 2.61 9.85
N VAL A 125 -1.88 2.27 9.67
CA VAL A 125 -1.02 1.86 10.78
C VAL A 125 -0.68 3.02 11.71
N ILE A 126 -0.53 4.25 11.20
CA ILE A 126 -0.36 5.45 12.02
C ILE A 126 -1.59 5.69 12.90
N PHE A 127 -2.80 5.54 12.35
CA PHE A 127 -4.03 5.67 13.14
C PHE A 127 -4.23 4.54 14.14
N SER A 128 -3.84 3.32 13.80
CA SER A 128 -3.95 2.16 14.69
C SER A 128 -3.15 2.33 15.98
N ILE A 129 -2.02 3.06 15.96
CA ILE A 129 -1.26 3.37 17.18
C ILE A 129 -2.07 4.20 18.16
N ASN A 130 -2.83 5.19 17.68
CA ASN A 130 -3.60 6.07 18.55
C ASN A 130 -4.68 5.30 19.34
N SER A 131 -5.21 4.24 18.74
CA SER A 131 -6.26 3.41 19.35
C SER A 131 -5.71 2.24 20.18
N LEU A 132 -4.60 1.64 19.72
CA LEU A 132 -4.08 0.38 20.28
C LEU A 132 -2.83 0.57 21.15
N GLY A 133 -2.07 1.65 20.93
CA GLY A 133 -0.72 1.79 21.45
C GLY A 133 0.29 0.91 20.69
N ILE A 134 1.59 1.19 20.89
CA ILE A 134 2.69 0.57 20.14
C ILE A 134 2.68 -0.96 20.18
N PRO A 135 2.57 -1.64 21.35
CA PRO A 135 2.72 -3.09 21.38
C PRO A 135 1.62 -3.85 20.62
N TYR A 136 0.40 -3.31 20.62
CA TYR A 136 -0.74 -3.97 19.96
C TYR A 136 -0.90 -3.60 18.48
N SER A 137 -0.32 -2.46 18.03
CA SER A 137 -0.37 -2.04 16.63
C SER A 137 0.50 -2.90 15.69
N ILE A 138 1.46 -3.64 16.25
CA ILE A 138 2.30 -4.59 15.49
C ILE A 138 1.48 -5.81 15.03
N ILE A 139 0.48 -6.25 15.80
CA ILE A 139 -0.30 -7.45 15.51
C ILE A 139 -1.03 -7.37 14.17
N PRO A 140 -1.80 -6.30 13.85
CA PRO A 140 -2.42 -6.14 12.54
C PRO A 140 -1.44 -6.20 11.39
N VAL A 141 -0.30 -5.51 11.50
CA VAL A 141 0.73 -5.49 10.46
C VAL A 141 1.26 -6.90 10.19
N MET A 142 1.70 -7.60 11.23
CA MET A 142 2.25 -8.95 11.09
C MET A 142 1.22 -9.93 10.53
N THR A 143 -0.02 -9.85 11.01
CA THR A 143 -1.11 -10.74 10.55
C THR A 143 -1.41 -10.50 9.07
N VAL A 144 -1.64 -9.25 8.67
CA VAL A 144 -2.00 -8.92 7.28
C VAL A 144 -0.86 -9.22 6.33
N MET A 145 0.38 -8.89 6.70
CA MET A 145 1.53 -9.16 5.83
C MET A 145 1.84 -10.66 5.72
N ALA A 146 1.59 -11.45 6.77
CA ALA A 146 1.69 -12.91 6.68
C ALA A 146 0.61 -13.49 5.73
N VAL A 147 -0.64 -13.03 5.84
CA VAL A 147 -1.73 -13.41 4.92
C VAL A 147 -1.37 -13.00 3.48
N THR A 148 -0.90 -11.79 3.29
CA THR A 148 -0.45 -11.27 2.00
C THR A 148 0.66 -12.14 1.41
N TRP A 149 1.64 -12.52 2.22
CA TRP A 149 2.72 -13.42 1.78
C TRP A 149 2.20 -14.77 1.29
N VAL A 150 1.29 -15.39 2.04
CA VAL A 150 0.68 -16.69 1.66
C VAL A 150 -0.09 -16.55 0.35
N ILE A 151 -0.89 -15.50 0.20
CA ILE A 151 -1.69 -15.25 -1.00
C ILE A 151 -0.78 -15.01 -2.22
N LEU A 152 0.19 -14.10 -2.11
CA LEU A 152 1.09 -13.79 -3.22
C LEU A 152 2.00 -14.97 -3.60
N ARG A 153 2.35 -15.82 -2.65
CA ARG A 153 3.09 -17.06 -2.93
C ARG A 153 2.28 -18.13 -3.65
N SER A 154 0.96 -18.03 -3.63
CA SER A 154 0.07 -18.90 -4.41
C SER A 154 -0.07 -18.49 -5.88
N LEU A 155 0.59 -17.41 -6.31
CA LEU A 155 0.51 -16.84 -7.67
C LEU A 155 0.76 -17.88 -8.77
N ASP A 156 1.74 -18.77 -8.58
CA ASP A 156 2.06 -19.80 -9.58
C ASP A 156 0.87 -20.73 -9.85
N LYS A 157 0.09 -21.06 -8.82
CA LYS A 157 -1.15 -21.85 -8.99
C LYS A 157 -2.20 -21.08 -9.79
N LEU A 158 -2.29 -19.77 -9.58
CA LEU A 158 -3.21 -18.92 -10.34
C LEU A 158 -2.79 -18.88 -11.82
N LEU A 159 -1.50 -18.68 -12.10
CA LEU A 159 -0.97 -18.64 -13.47
C LEU A 159 -1.15 -19.94 -14.23
N THR A 160 -1.10 -21.11 -13.56
CA THR A 160 -1.39 -22.40 -14.21
C THR A 160 -2.85 -22.54 -14.65
N VAL A 161 -3.79 -21.80 -14.01
CA VAL A 161 -5.22 -21.84 -14.33
C VAL A 161 -5.59 -20.86 -15.44
N ILE A 162 -5.11 -19.62 -15.36
CA ILE A 162 -5.52 -18.54 -16.28
C ILE A 162 -4.52 -18.30 -17.42
N GLY A 163 -3.33 -18.88 -17.37
CA GLY A 163 -2.26 -18.66 -18.33
C GLY A 163 -1.64 -17.26 -18.25
N GLU A 164 -0.58 -17.04 -19.02
CA GLU A 164 0.13 -15.74 -19.03
C GLU A 164 -0.70 -14.64 -19.68
N ASP A 165 -1.37 -14.92 -20.79
CA ASP A 165 -2.20 -13.96 -21.51
C ASP A 165 -3.43 -13.55 -20.67
N GLY A 166 -4.03 -14.53 -19.96
CA GLY A 166 -5.12 -14.26 -19.03
C GLY A 166 -4.67 -13.40 -17.86
N ALA A 167 -3.48 -13.64 -17.33
CA ALA A 167 -2.90 -12.82 -16.27
C ALA A 167 -2.64 -11.37 -16.71
N ASP A 168 -2.15 -11.16 -17.95
CA ASP A 168 -1.94 -9.81 -18.50
C ASP A 168 -3.28 -9.07 -18.70
N ALA A 169 -4.28 -9.74 -19.24
CA ALA A 169 -5.62 -9.16 -19.39
C ALA A 169 -6.22 -8.75 -18.03
N VAL A 170 -6.13 -9.61 -17.02
CA VAL A 170 -6.61 -9.30 -15.67
C VAL A 170 -5.79 -8.18 -15.06
N ALA A 171 -4.47 -8.13 -15.23
CA ALA A 171 -3.63 -7.05 -14.74
C ALA A 171 -4.02 -5.68 -15.32
N ARG A 172 -4.35 -5.62 -16.62
CA ARG A 172 -4.84 -4.38 -17.27
C ARG A 172 -6.19 -3.94 -16.70
N ILE A 173 -7.12 -4.86 -16.46
CA ILE A 173 -8.39 -4.56 -15.82
C ILE A 173 -8.15 -4.04 -14.40
N MET A 174 -7.30 -4.73 -13.62
CA MET A 174 -6.98 -4.33 -12.26
C MET A 174 -6.24 -2.99 -12.19
N SER A 175 -5.48 -2.62 -13.23
CA SER A 175 -4.83 -1.31 -13.27
C SER A 175 -5.83 -0.14 -13.26
N VAL A 176 -7.03 -0.31 -13.80
CA VAL A 176 -8.10 0.69 -13.73
C VAL A 176 -8.59 0.85 -12.27
N PHE A 177 -8.73 -0.25 -11.53
CA PHE A 177 -9.09 -0.19 -10.11
C PHE A 177 -7.99 0.45 -9.28
N ILE A 178 -6.72 0.11 -9.54
CA ILE A 178 -5.56 0.75 -8.89
C ILE A 178 -5.55 2.27 -9.19
N ALA A 179 -5.85 2.67 -10.43
CA ALA A 179 -5.96 4.08 -10.78
C ALA A 179 -7.11 4.79 -10.02
N ALA A 180 -8.25 4.13 -9.86
CA ALA A 180 -9.37 4.66 -9.10
C ALA A 180 -9.02 4.85 -7.61
N ILE A 181 -8.36 3.86 -7.00
CA ILE A 181 -7.84 3.95 -5.62
C ILE A 181 -6.81 5.07 -5.51
N ALA A 182 -5.92 5.19 -6.48
CA ALA A 182 -4.90 6.24 -6.53
C ALA A 182 -5.53 7.64 -6.53
N ILE A 183 -6.55 7.86 -7.37
CA ILE A 183 -7.32 9.10 -7.42
C ILE A 183 -8.02 9.35 -6.07
N GLN A 184 -8.60 8.32 -5.47
CA GLN A 184 -9.24 8.44 -4.15
C GLN A 184 -8.26 8.93 -3.08
N TYR A 185 -7.01 8.45 -3.08
CA TYR A 185 -5.97 8.93 -2.16
C TYR A 185 -5.60 10.39 -2.44
N VAL A 186 -5.47 10.78 -3.71
CA VAL A 186 -5.20 12.19 -4.07
C VAL A 186 -6.33 13.09 -3.58
N VAL A 187 -7.59 12.73 -3.86
CA VAL A 187 -8.76 13.51 -3.44
C VAL A 187 -8.84 13.60 -1.91
N ALA A 188 -8.69 12.48 -1.20
CA ALA A 188 -8.73 12.44 0.26
C ALA A 188 -7.65 13.35 0.88
N GLY A 189 -6.40 13.26 0.40
CA GLY A 189 -5.32 14.07 0.92
C GLY A 189 -5.48 15.58 0.61
N VAL A 190 -6.03 15.93 -0.56
CA VAL A 190 -6.32 17.33 -0.91
C VAL A 190 -7.44 17.90 -0.01
N VAL A 191 -8.52 17.14 0.18
CA VAL A 191 -9.64 17.56 1.04
C VAL A 191 -9.18 17.72 2.50
N GLU A 192 -8.39 16.79 3.02
CA GLU A 192 -7.82 16.86 4.36
C GLU A 192 -6.92 18.09 4.51
N SER A 193 -6.03 18.36 3.54
CA SER A 193 -5.17 19.56 3.54
C SER A 193 -5.98 20.85 3.51
N ALA A 194 -7.01 20.92 2.67
CA ALA A 194 -7.88 22.11 2.58
C ALA A 194 -8.68 22.36 3.87
N THR A 195 -9.10 21.30 4.54
CA THR A 195 -9.81 21.38 5.82
C THR A 195 -8.89 21.95 6.91
N LEU A 196 -7.67 21.47 7.01
CA LEU A 196 -6.68 21.98 7.96
C LEU A 196 -6.38 23.47 7.75
N LEU A 197 -6.22 23.92 6.49
CA LEU A 197 -5.99 25.33 6.18
C LEU A 197 -7.17 26.22 6.60
N ARG A 198 -8.42 25.77 6.46
CA ARG A 198 -9.61 26.51 6.91
C ARG A 198 -9.66 26.65 8.42
N PHE A 199 -9.27 25.63 9.17
CA PHE A 199 -9.20 25.71 10.63
C PHE A 199 -8.17 26.74 11.08
N TYR A 200 -6.97 26.77 10.48
CA TYR A 200 -5.94 27.76 10.79
C TYR A 200 -6.40 29.20 10.52
N GLN A 201 -7.02 29.44 9.37
CA GLN A 201 -7.52 30.78 9.02
C GLN A 201 -8.66 31.28 9.93
N ASN A 202 -9.49 30.37 10.45
CA ASN A 202 -10.54 30.74 11.38
C ASN A 202 -10.01 31.05 12.79
N ASP A 203 -8.96 30.34 13.23
CA ASP A 203 -8.34 30.56 14.55
C ASP A 203 -7.60 31.89 14.59
N GLU A 204 -6.91 32.31 13.54
CA GLU A 204 -6.30 33.65 13.42
C GLU A 204 -7.31 34.78 13.43
N ARG A 205 -8.54 34.55 13.01
CA ARG A 205 -9.62 35.57 13.07
C ARG A 205 -10.28 35.70 14.45
N LEU A 206 -10.11 34.72 15.32
CA LEU A 206 -10.70 34.64 16.65
C LEU A 206 -9.74 35.11 17.75
N THR A 207 -8.47 35.34 17.46
CA THR A 207 -7.46 35.95 18.36
C THR A 207 -7.22 37.39 17.95
N PRO A 208 -8.03 38.39 18.42
CA PRO A 208 -7.69 39.80 18.26
C PRO A 208 -6.49 40.14 19.13
N ALA A 209 -5.54 40.89 18.56
CA ALA A 209 -4.33 41.39 19.20
C ALA A 209 -4.61 42.24 20.42
#